data_8109444cbc4cb45c2319ddaa603b6a55
#
_entry.id   8109444cbc4cb45c2319ddaa603b6a55
#
_cell.length_a   1.000
_cell.length_b   1.000
_cell.length_c   1.000
_cell.angle_alpha   90.00
_cell.angle_beta   90.00
_cell.angle_gamma   90.00
#
_symmetry.space_group_name_H-M   'P 1'
#
loop_
_entity.id
_entity.type
_entity.pdbx_description
1 polymer ?
#
loop_
_entity_poly.entity_id
_entity_poly.type
_entity_poly.pdbx_seq_one_letter_code
_entity_poly.pdbx_strand_id
1 'polypeptide(L)'
;LKSAIMNLSNYKRSLFMKKRVFLAAGVAVLSAAVLAACSSGNGNKEATKPATKPVTYAYVFSSDPVTLDYTVSGNVSTKQVTGNVIDGLLENDQYGNLVPSVAEDWTVSKDGLTYTYKIRQGIKWYTNEGEEYGDVKAQDFVTGLKHAADKKSQALYLVQDSIKGLDDYVNGKTTDFSTVGVKATDDYTVVYTLNHPESFWNSKTTMGVLAPVNEDFLASKGDDFGKPTDVTSILYNGPYLLKGLTSKSSIEMTKNQNYWDKQNVFIDDIKLSFFDGQDADSLGRGFDEGHYPAAPLFKNSANYERLKEKYKDNIVYGQQRGGVFYISTNIDRVNYNHTAKTSDAEKTSTKKALLNKDFRQALAFAVDRKAGISQVFGDEVGPRKLRTSFTPPTFVQVGDQTFGQVTKTELDKLDNIWKDVSLDDAQDSLHNVDKAKAKFEAAKKTLQADGVQFPIHLDIPVSSTRPDYVRQAQSYKQSIEE
;
A
#
# COMPACT_ATOMS: atom_id res chain seq x y z
N LEU A 1 24.50 -1.16 16.63
CA LEU A 1 23.14 -1.72 16.47
C LEU A 1 22.96 -3.07 17.20
N LYS A 2 23.95 -3.98 17.15
CA LYS A 2 23.86 -5.29 17.85
C LYS A 2 23.76 -5.18 19.38
N SER A 3 24.33 -4.16 20.01
CA SER A 3 24.28 -3.98 21.48
C SER A 3 22.94 -3.42 21.98
N ALA A 4 22.20 -2.65 21.15
CA ALA A 4 20.90 -2.10 21.50
C ALA A 4 19.77 -3.15 21.46
N ILE A 5 19.88 -4.13 20.55
CA ILE A 5 18.89 -5.22 20.42
C ILE A 5 19.00 -6.23 21.57
N MET A 6 20.20 -6.45 22.11
CA MET A 6 20.41 -7.33 23.27
C MET A 6 19.80 -6.77 24.58
N ASN A 7 19.76 -5.46 24.76
CA ASN A 7 19.18 -4.84 25.95
C ASN A 7 17.65 -4.89 25.99
N LEU A 8 16.97 -4.84 24.84
CA LEU A 8 15.51 -4.93 24.76
C LEU A 8 14.98 -6.34 25.05
N SER A 9 15.72 -7.38 24.69
CA SER A 9 15.36 -8.78 24.96
C SER A 9 15.43 -9.11 26.46
N ASN A 10 16.41 -8.56 27.17
CA ASN A 10 16.59 -8.79 28.62
C ASN A 10 15.58 -7.99 29.46
N TYR A 11 15.14 -6.83 29.01
CA TYR A 11 14.12 -6.03 29.71
C TYR A 11 12.72 -6.69 29.64
N LYS A 12 12.36 -7.28 28.52
CA LYS A 12 11.08 -8.03 28.39
C LYS A 12 11.05 -9.30 29.23
N ARG A 13 12.18 -10.02 29.38
CA ARG A 13 12.24 -11.22 30.22
C ARG A 13 12.11 -10.91 31.72
N SER A 14 12.62 -9.78 32.17
CA SER A 14 12.56 -9.37 33.59
C SER A 14 11.15 -8.95 34.03
N LEU A 15 10.37 -8.30 33.14
CA LEU A 15 8.97 -7.92 33.44
C LEU A 15 8.02 -9.13 33.45
N PHE A 16 8.26 -10.11 32.59
CA PHE A 16 7.44 -11.32 32.54
C PHE A 16 7.64 -12.26 33.75
N MET A 17 8.82 -12.28 34.34
CA MET A 17 9.08 -13.12 35.50
C MET A 17 8.50 -12.55 36.82
N LYS A 18 8.40 -11.23 36.98
CA LYS A 18 7.81 -10.62 38.18
C LYS A 18 6.29 -10.73 38.28
N LYS A 19 5.57 -10.91 37.16
CA LYS A 19 4.12 -11.14 37.14
C LYS A 19 3.71 -12.60 37.35
N ARG A 20 4.61 -13.57 37.17
CA ARG A 20 4.29 -15.00 37.33
C ARG A 20 4.32 -15.49 38.79
N VAL A 21 4.98 -14.78 39.70
CA VAL A 21 5.10 -15.21 41.12
C VAL A 21 3.85 -14.88 41.94
N PHE A 22 3.02 -13.89 41.53
CA PHE A 22 1.80 -13.53 42.25
C PHE A 22 0.52 -14.28 41.74
N LEU A 23 0.57 -14.95 40.59
CA LEU A 23 -0.57 -15.77 40.10
C LEU A 23 -0.48 -17.24 40.52
N ALA A 24 0.66 -17.72 41.00
CA ALA A 24 0.83 -19.12 41.38
C ALA A 24 0.25 -19.45 42.77
N ALA A 25 0.01 -18.46 43.64
CA ALA A 25 -0.54 -18.67 44.97
C ALA A 25 -2.08 -18.69 45.03
N GLY A 26 -2.78 -18.21 44.00
CA GLY A 26 -4.25 -18.13 43.95
C GLY A 26 -4.93 -19.35 43.27
N VAL A 27 -4.20 -20.16 42.52
CA VAL A 27 -4.77 -21.27 41.73
C VAL A 27 -4.65 -22.61 42.47
N ALA A 28 -3.84 -22.71 43.50
CA ALA A 28 -3.63 -23.97 44.23
C ALA A 28 -4.78 -24.37 45.18
N VAL A 29 -5.75 -23.49 45.44
CA VAL A 29 -6.87 -23.79 46.38
C VAL A 29 -8.15 -24.23 45.65
N LEU A 30 -8.27 -24.02 44.33
CA LEU A 30 -9.46 -24.39 43.54
C LEU A 30 -9.31 -25.71 42.77
N SER A 31 -8.13 -26.33 42.76
CA SER A 31 -7.88 -27.60 42.04
C SER A 31 -8.05 -28.86 42.89
N ALA A 32 -8.34 -28.76 44.20
CA ALA A 32 -8.51 -29.91 45.08
C ALA A 32 -9.98 -30.45 45.16
N ALA A 33 -10.95 -29.75 44.57
CA ALA A 33 -12.37 -30.14 44.69
C ALA A 33 -12.95 -30.90 43.47
N VAL A 34 -12.16 -31.13 42.40
CA VAL A 34 -12.66 -31.79 41.17
C VAL A 34 -12.10 -33.22 40.97
N LEU A 35 -11.24 -33.71 41.88
CA LEU A 35 -10.57 -35.01 41.73
C LEU A 35 -11.29 -36.17 42.45
N ALA A 36 -12.51 -35.97 43.00
CA ALA A 36 -13.21 -37.00 43.78
C ALA A 36 -14.42 -37.66 43.08
N ALA A 37 -14.61 -37.50 41.78
CA ALA A 37 -15.72 -38.15 41.09
C ALA A 37 -15.29 -38.64 39.71
N CYS A 38 -14.51 -39.73 39.63
CA CYS A 38 -14.49 -40.68 38.49
C CYS A 38 -13.44 -41.75 38.75
N SER A 39 -13.82 -42.71 39.59
CA SER A 39 -13.13 -44.02 39.67
C SER A 39 -14.15 -45.09 39.32
N SER A 40 -14.28 -45.37 38.05
CA SER A 40 -14.56 -46.68 37.47
C SER A 40 -14.93 -46.57 35.98
N GLY A 41 -14.10 -47.14 35.12
CA GLY A 41 -14.41 -47.22 33.69
C GLY A 41 -13.17 -47.18 32.81
N ASN A 42 -12.67 -48.35 32.47
CA ASN A 42 -11.60 -48.59 31.52
C ASN A 42 -12.00 -48.05 30.13
N GLY A 43 -11.27 -47.12 29.59
CA GLY A 43 -11.44 -46.62 28.22
C GLY A 43 -10.42 -45.53 27.94
N ASN A 44 -9.47 -45.83 27.06
CA ASN A 44 -8.53 -44.85 26.51
C ASN A 44 -9.30 -43.64 25.94
N LYS A 45 -9.35 -42.54 26.67
CA LYS A 45 -9.75 -41.22 26.12
C LYS A 45 -8.49 -40.38 25.99
N GLU A 46 -8.07 -40.15 24.74
CA GLU A 46 -7.17 -39.06 24.43
C GLU A 46 -7.72 -37.77 25.09
N ALA A 47 -6.88 -37.12 25.86
CA ALA A 47 -7.20 -35.81 26.46
C ALA A 47 -7.36 -34.82 25.33
N THR A 48 -8.58 -34.50 24.95
CA THR A 48 -8.90 -33.39 24.05
C THR A 48 -8.35 -32.09 24.69
N LYS A 49 -7.34 -31.47 24.06
CA LYS A 49 -6.90 -30.12 24.40
C LYS A 49 -8.13 -29.22 24.38
N PRO A 50 -8.29 -28.28 25.35
CA PRO A 50 -9.37 -27.31 25.30
C PRO A 50 -9.30 -26.57 23.96
N ALA A 51 -10.39 -26.52 23.22
CA ALA A 51 -10.46 -25.75 21.99
C ALA A 51 -10.14 -24.29 22.32
N THR A 52 -9.02 -23.79 21.85
CA THR A 52 -8.69 -22.36 21.92
C THR A 52 -9.72 -21.61 21.08
N LYS A 53 -10.27 -20.52 21.63
CA LYS A 53 -11.20 -19.67 20.84
C LYS A 53 -10.49 -19.19 19.57
N PRO A 54 -11.17 -19.17 18.41
CA PRO A 54 -10.61 -18.64 17.18
C PRO A 54 -10.11 -17.20 17.37
N VAL A 55 -8.94 -16.89 16.81
CA VAL A 55 -8.37 -15.54 16.81
C VAL A 55 -8.94 -14.77 15.63
N THR A 56 -9.76 -13.76 15.91
CA THR A 56 -10.38 -12.92 14.88
C THR A 56 -9.68 -11.56 14.80
N TYR A 57 -9.27 -11.16 13.60
CA TYR A 57 -8.89 -9.79 13.28
C TYR A 57 -10.12 -9.05 12.74
N ALA A 58 -10.59 -8.06 13.49
CA ALA A 58 -11.70 -7.22 13.07
C ALA A 58 -11.21 -5.79 12.79
N TYR A 59 -11.60 -5.21 11.65
CA TYR A 59 -11.28 -3.84 11.29
C TYR A 59 -12.31 -3.29 10.28
N VAL A 60 -11.94 -2.21 9.58
CA VAL A 60 -12.82 -1.56 8.61
C VAL A 60 -12.20 -1.49 7.22
N PHE A 61 -13.06 -1.38 6.21
CA PHE A 61 -12.71 -1.02 4.84
C PHE A 61 -13.59 0.15 4.37
N SER A 62 -13.10 0.98 3.45
CA SER A 62 -13.78 2.21 3.04
C SER A 62 -14.21 2.24 1.56
N SER A 63 -13.82 1.23 0.80
CA SER A 63 -14.19 1.10 -0.62
C SER A 63 -14.31 -0.36 -0.98
N ASP A 64 -15.38 -0.72 -1.65
CA ASP A 64 -15.54 -2.06 -2.19
C ASP A 64 -14.43 -2.39 -3.20
N PRO A 65 -14.00 -3.65 -3.33
CA PRO A 65 -13.19 -4.09 -4.45
C PRO A 65 -13.92 -3.80 -5.77
N VAL A 66 -13.25 -3.20 -6.73
CA VAL A 66 -13.84 -2.96 -8.07
C VAL A 66 -13.90 -4.23 -8.89
N THR A 67 -13.05 -5.20 -8.57
CA THR A 67 -12.98 -6.55 -9.12
C THR A 67 -12.20 -7.43 -8.16
N LEU A 68 -12.39 -8.76 -8.22
CA LEU A 68 -11.51 -9.74 -7.60
C LEU A 68 -10.45 -10.27 -8.59
N ASP A 69 -10.47 -9.83 -9.85
CA ASP A 69 -9.40 -10.12 -10.80
C ASP A 69 -8.14 -9.32 -10.41
N TYR A 70 -7.28 -9.99 -9.66
CA TYR A 70 -6.07 -9.43 -9.08
C TYR A 70 -4.98 -9.14 -10.12
N THR A 71 -5.10 -9.69 -11.33
CA THR A 71 -4.12 -9.47 -12.40
C THR A 71 -4.40 -8.18 -13.18
N VAL A 72 -5.66 -7.73 -13.23
CA VAL A 72 -6.06 -6.55 -14.02
C VAL A 72 -6.20 -5.28 -13.21
N SER A 73 -6.38 -5.37 -11.90
CA SER A 73 -6.66 -4.20 -11.06
C SER A 73 -5.40 -3.61 -10.43
N GLY A 74 -5.22 -2.29 -10.59
CA GLY A 74 -4.27 -1.48 -9.82
C GLY A 74 -4.83 -0.95 -8.50
N ASN A 75 -6.12 -1.18 -8.19
CA ASN A 75 -6.80 -0.55 -7.06
C ASN A 75 -6.42 -1.16 -5.71
N VAL A 76 -6.24 -0.29 -4.70
CA VAL A 76 -5.92 -0.69 -3.33
C VAL A 76 -7.04 -1.53 -2.71
N SER A 77 -8.31 -1.21 -2.99
CA SER A 77 -9.47 -1.95 -2.47
C SER A 77 -9.49 -3.42 -2.94
N THR A 78 -9.13 -3.69 -4.21
CA THR A 78 -8.94 -5.05 -4.71
C THR A 78 -7.78 -5.74 -3.97
N LYS A 79 -6.62 -5.07 -3.88
CA LYS A 79 -5.43 -5.65 -3.23
C LYS A 79 -5.62 -5.92 -1.75
N GLN A 80 -6.44 -5.14 -1.05
CA GLN A 80 -6.77 -5.37 0.37
C GLN A 80 -7.44 -6.73 0.59
N VAL A 81 -8.18 -7.22 -0.39
CA VAL A 81 -8.79 -8.56 -0.35
C VAL A 81 -7.82 -9.59 -0.93
N THR A 82 -7.41 -9.40 -2.19
CA THR A 82 -6.70 -10.43 -2.95
C THR A 82 -5.31 -10.73 -2.41
N GLY A 83 -4.63 -9.76 -1.80
CA GLY A 83 -3.34 -9.96 -1.13
C GLY A 83 -3.36 -10.87 0.10
N ASN A 84 -4.55 -11.26 0.60
CA ASN A 84 -4.70 -12.24 1.68
C ASN A 84 -5.08 -13.63 1.17
N VAL A 85 -5.47 -13.74 -0.09
CA VAL A 85 -6.06 -14.99 -0.62
C VAL A 85 -5.30 -15.54 -1.84
N ILE A 86 -4.38 -14.77 -2.40
CA ILE A 86 -3.55 -15.14 -3.55
C ILE A 86 -2.07 -14.91 -3.21
N ASP A 87 -1.27 -15.94 -3.37
CA ASP A 87 0.19 -15.89 -3.28
C ASP A 87 0.82 -15.75 -4.67
N GLY A 88 1.86 -14.92 -4.75
CA GLY A 88 2.73 -14.78 -5.92
C GLY A 88 4.01 -15.62 -5.80
N LEU A 89 4.99 -15.37 -6.69
CA LEU A 89 6.29 -16.06 -6.63
C LEU A 89 7.03 -15.76 -5.33
N LEU A 90 7.08 -14.48 -4.95
CA LEU A 90 7.72 -13.99 -3.73
C LEU A 90 6.73 -13.15 -2.92
N GLU A 91 7.04 -12.96 -1.66
CA GLU A 91 6.27 -12.09 -0.75
C GLU A 91 7.21 -11.19 0.07
N ASN A 92 6.64 -10.28 0.86
CA ASN A 92 7.40 -9.47 1.77
C ASN A 92 7.16 -9.95 3.21
N ASP A 93 8.25 -10.10 3.98
CA ASP A 93 8.14 -10.33 5.42
C ASP A 93 7.65 -9.07 6.16
N GLN A 94 7.48 -9.18 7.48
CA GLN A 94 7.04 -8.07 8.33
C GLN A 94 7.99 -6.85 8.35
N TYR A 95 9.20 -6.99 7.81
CA TYR A 95 10.21 -5.94 7.70
C TYR A 95 10.32 -5.37 6.27
N GLY A 96 9.57 -5.94 5.31
CA GLY A 96 9.61 -5.56 3.91
C GLY A 96 10.71 -6.24 3.10
N ASN A 97 11.40 -7.24 3.66
CA ASN A 97 12.37 -8.03 2.89
C ASN A 97 11.64 -9.01 1.99
N LEU A 98 12.16 -9.23 0.79
CA LEU A 98 11.66 -10.25 -0.12
C LEU A 98 12.04 -11.64 0.39
N VAL A 99 11.04 -12.51 0.49
CA VAL A 99 11.18 -13.89 0.92
C VAL A 99 10.49 -14.83 -0.07
N PRO A 100 10.90 -16.12 -0.13
CA PRO A 100 10.22 -17.15 -0.92
C PRO A 100 8.75 -17.31 -0.52
N SER A 101 7.85 -17.41 -1.53
CA SER A 101 6.44 -17.77 -1.35
C SER A 101 6.11 -19.01 -2.19
N VAL A 102 5.34 -18.89 -3.29
CA VAL A 102 5.10 -20.02 -4.21
C VAL A 102 6.40 -20.52 -4.83
N ALA A 103 7.33 -19.61 -5.15
CA ALA A 103 8.70 -20.02 -5.49
C ALA A 103 9.49 -20.33 -4.21
N GLU A 104 10.13 -21.50 -4.16
CA GLU A 104 11.01 -21.88 -3.06
C GLU A 104 12.44 -21.32 -3.23
N ASP A 105 12.86 -21.05 -4.47
CA ASP A 105 14.19 -20.56 -4.83
C ASP A 105 14.16 -19.89 -6.21
N TRP A 106 15.17 -19.08 -6.49
CA TRP A 106 15.35 -18.47 -7.81
C TRP A 106 16.82 -18.22 -8.13
N THR A 107 17.12 -18.12 -9.42
CA THR A 107 18.43 -17.76 -9.92
C THR A 107 18.34 -16.63 -10.92
N VAL A 108 19.42 -15.85 -11.04
CA VAL A 108 19.55 -14.74 -11.98
C VAL A 108 20.77 -14.98 -12.86
N SER A 109 20.63 -14.83 -14.16
CA SER A 109 21.74 -14.93 -15.10
C SER A 109 22.79 -13.83 -14.85
N LYS A 110 24.04 -14.07 -15.30
CA LYS A 110 25.15 -13.12 -15.08
C LYS A 110 24.91 -11.73 -15.70
N ASP A 111 24.15 -11.67 -16.80
CA ASP A 111 23.79 -10.43 -17.47
C ASP A 111 22.57 -9.73 -16.81
N GLY A 112 21.95 -10.35 -15.80
CA GLY A 112 20.79 -9.81 -15.11
C GLY A 112 19.49 -9.82 -15.92
N LEU A 113 19.45 -10.54 -17.06
CA LEU A 113 18.30 -10.54 -17.97
C LEU A 113 17.35 -11.71 -17.76
N THR A 114 17.81 -12.83 -17.20
CA THR A 114 17.02 -14.05 -17.07
C THR A 114 16.84 -14.41 -15.60
N TYR A 115 15.61 -14.52 -15.17
CA TYR A 115 15.20 -14.93 -13.83
C TYR A 115 14.49 -16.26 -13.91
N THR A 116 14.99 -17.28 -13.21
CA THR A 116 14.42 -18.62 -13.16
C THR A 116 13.94 -18.92 -11.75
N TYR A 117 12.64 -19.19 -11.59
CA TYR A 117 12.00 -19.49 -10.31
C TYR A 117 11.61 -20.95 -10.24
N LYS A 118 11.90 -21.58 -9.09
CA LYS A 118 11.49 -22.95 -8.74
C LYS A 118 10.22 -22.90 -7.93
N ILE A 119 9.13 -23.45 -8.48
CA ILE A 119 7.83 -23.52 -7.84
C ILE A 119 7.84 -24.67 -6.81
N ARG A 120 7.33 -24.43 -5.60
CA ARG A 120 7.12 -25.47 -4.60
C ARG A 120 6.16 -26.52 -5.12
N GLN A 121 6.50 -27.79 -4.98
CA GLN A 121 5.59 -28.86 -5.27
C GLN A 121 4.54 -28.99 -4.15
N GLY A 122 3.33 -29.38 -4.51
CA GLY A 122 2.25 -29.63 -3.56
C GLY A 122 1.45 -28.41 -3.13
N ILE A 123 1.76 -27.20 -3.65
CA ILE A 123 0.85 -26.06 -3.51
C ILE A 123 -0.36 -26.28 -4.40
N LYS A 124 -1.55 -26.03 -3.84
CA LYS A 124 -2.81 -26.30 -4.51
C LYS A 124 -3.64 -25.04 -4.69
N TRP A 125 -4.49 -25.09 -5.71
CA TRP A 125 -5.64 -24.23 -5.85
C TRP A 125 -6.82 -24.77 -5.06
N TYR A 126 -7.57 -23.88 -4.42
CA TYR A 126 -8.75 -24.20 -3.62
C TYR A 126 -9.95 -23.39 -4.07
N THR A 127 -11.16 -23.93 -3.89
CA THR A 127 -12.41 -23.17 -3.96
C THR A 127 -12.55 -22.29 -2.71
N ASN A 128 -13.53 -21.37 -2.69
CA ASN A 128 -13.87 -20.59 -1.50
C ASN A 128 -14.30 -21.47 -0.31
N GLU A 129 -14.72 -22.71 -0.55
CA GLU A 129 -15.06 -23.68 0.52
C GLU A 129 -13.84 -24.46 1.01
N GLY A 130 -12.69 -24.32 0.37
CA GLY A 130 -11.45 -25.01 0.73
C GLY A 130 -11.32 -26.39 0.10
N GLU A 131 -12.14 -26.70 -0.90
CA GLU A 131 -12.01 -27.91 -1.70
C GLU A 131 -10.84 -27.77 -2.67
N GLU A 132 -10.03 -28.80 -2.80
CA GLU A 132 -8.90 -28.85 -3.72
C GLU A 132 -9.40 -28.83 -5.17
N TYR A 133 -8.84 -27.92 -5.98
CA TYR A 133 -9.15 -27.81 -7.41
C TYR A 133 -8.05 -28.41 -8.29
N GLY A 134 -6.78 -28.22 -7.93
CA GLY A 134 -5.63 -28.72 -8.67
C GLY A 134 -4.30 -28.15 -8.16
N ASP A 135 -3.20 -28.58 -8.78
CA ASP A 135 -1.87 -28.05 -8.44
C ASP A 135 -1.65 -26.64 -8.98
N VAL A 136 -0.92 -25.81 -8.21
CA VAL A 136 -0.34 -24.58 -8.73
C VAL A 136 0.91 -24.94 -9.53
N LYS A 137 0.95 -24.54 -10.80
CA LYS A 137 2.00 -24.87 -11.74
C LYS A 137 2.68 -23.63 -12.33
N ALA A 138 3.84 -23.80 -12.91
CA ALA A 138 4.58 -22.74 -13.61
C ALA A 138 3.76 -22.11 -14.77
N GLN A 139 2.93 -22.93 -15.45
CA GLN A 139 2.04 -22.46 -16.51
C GLN A 139 1.01 -21.43 -16.00
N ASP A 140 0.58 -21.49 -14.74
CA ASP A 140 -0.38 -20.55 -14.17
C ASP A 140 0.16 -19.11 -14.16
N PHE A 141 1.47 -18.94 -14.02
CA PHE A 141 2.14 -17.62 -14.10
C PHE A 141 2.19 -17.10 -15.54
N VAL A 142 2.34 -17.98 -16.52
CA VAL A 142 2.25 -17.62 -17.94
C VAL A 142 0.83 -17.20 -18.30
N THR A 143 -0.15 -18.00 -17.86
CA THR A 143 -1.59 -17.72 -18.02
C THR A 143 -1.98 -16.38 -17.36
N GLY A 144 -1.53 -16.13 -16.13
CA GLY A 144 -1.82 -14.88 -15.42
C GLY A 144 -1.32 -13.64 -16.13
N LEU A 145 -0.06 -13.65 -16.61
CA LEU A 145 0.48 -12.52 -17.38
C LEU A 145 -0.21 -12.35 -18.73
N LYS A 146 -0.52 -13.46 -19.42
CA LYS A 146 -1.28 -13.40 -20.67
C LYS A 146 -2.66 -12.77 -20.45
N HIS A 147 -3.38 -13.21 -19.43
CA HIS A 147 -4.69 -12.66 -19.09
C HIS A 147 -4.59 -11.17 -18.76
N ALA A 148 -3.60 -10.75 -17.95
CA ALA A 148 -3.35 -9.34 -17.67
C ALA A 148 -3.10 -8.51 -18.94
N ALA A 149 -2.34 -9.05 -19.90
CA ALA A 149 -2.07 -8.40 -21.18
C ALA A 149 -3.31 -8.31 -22.06
N ASP A 150 -4.06 -9.41 -22.23
CA ASP A 150 -5.28 -9.49 -23.04
C ASP A 150 -6.37 -8.55 -22.52
N LYS A 151 -6.52 -8.44 -21.20
CA LYS A 151 -7.50 -7.55 -20.54
C LYS A 151 -6.97 -6.12 -20.35
N LYS A 152 -5.76 -5.79 -20.83
CA LYS A 152 -5.13 -4.47 -20.70
C LYS A 152 -5.11 -3.99 -19.26
N SER A 153 -4.53 -4.79 -18.38
CA SER A 153 -4.43 -4.53 -16.93
C SER A 153 -3.97 -3.10 -16.63
N GLN A 154 -4.60 -2.47 -15.66
CA GLN A 154 -4.18 -1.16 -15.13
C GLN A 154 -2.76 -1.18 -14.55
N ALA A 155 -2.23 -2.37 -14.21
CA ALA A 155 -0.90 -2.54 -13.62
C ALA A 155 0.18 -2.93 -14.65
N LEU A 156 -0.14 -3.01 -15.96
CA LEU A 156 0.85 -3.37 -17.01
C LEU A 156 2.04 -2.43 -17.04
N TYR A 157 1.86 -1.13 -16.74
CA TYR A 157 2.96 -0.16 -16.71
C TYR A 157 4.12 -0.57 -15.80
N LEU A 158 3.88 -1.46 -14.84
CA LEU A 158 4.92 -2.00 -13.94
C LEU A 158 5.88 -2.97 -14.64
N VAL A 159 5.41 -3.66 -15.69
CA VAL A 159 6.11 -4.82 -16.28
C VAL A 159 6.22 -4.78 -17.79
N GLN A 160 5.42 -3.94 -18.48
CA GLN A 160 5.32 -3.91 -19.94
C GLN A 160 6.67 -3.64 -20.63
N ASP A 161 7.42 -2.64 -20.15
CA ASP A 161 8.75 -2.31 -20.69
C ASP A 161 9.86 -3.25 -20.18
N SER A 162 9.59 -3.95 -19.08
CA SER A 162 10.57 -4.83 -18.44
C SER A 162 10.65 -6.18 -19.12
N ILE A 163 9.51 -6.82 -19.41
CA ILE A 163 9.47 -8.18 -19.96
C ILE A 163 9.66 -8.13 -21.48
N LYS A 164 10.61 -8.91 -21.98
CA LYS A 164 10.90 -9.01 -23.41
C LYS A 164 9.63 -9.33 -24.22
N GLY A 165 9.37 -8.54 -25.27
CA GLY A 165 8.25 -8.76 -26.19
C GLY A 165 6.85 -8.43 -25.64
N LEU A 166 6.70 -8.10 -24.35
CA LEU A 166 5.40 -7.80 -23.78
C LEU A 166 4.80 -6.51 -24.35
N ASP A 167 5.61 -5.46 -24.54
CA ASP A 167 5.16 -4.22 -25.17
C ASP A 167 4.63 -4.45 -26.59
N ASP A 168 5.31 -5.26 -27.40
CA ASP A 168 4.89 -5.57 -28.76
C ASP A 168 3.56 -6.34 -28.77
N TYR A 169 3.35 -7.25 -27.80
CA TYR A 169 2.11 -7.98 -27.66
C TYR A 169 0.95 -7.07 -27.23
N VAL A 170 1.14 -6.27 -26.18
CA VAL A 170 0.10 -5.36 -25.65
C VAL A 170 -0.34 -4.31 -26.67
N ASN A 171 0.61 -3.81 -27.47
CA ASN A 171 0.35 -2.81 -28.54
C ASN A 171 -0.12 -3.44 -29.85
N GLY A 172 -0.30 -4.75 -29.91
CA GLY A 172 -0.85 -5.45 -31.09
C GLY A 172 0.12 -5.56 -32.28
N LYS A 173 1.45 -5.38 -32.07
CA LYS A 173 2.45 -5.63 -33.10
C LYS A 173 2.61 -7.13 -33.38
N THR A 174 2.28 -7.97 -32.39
CA THR A 174 2.18 -9.42 -32.52
C THR A 174 0.95 -9.91 -31.73
N THR A 175 0.35 -11.02 -32.17
CA THR A 175 -0.70 -11.75 -31.46
C THR A 175 -0.17 -13.05 -30.84
N ASP A 176 1.08 -13.38 -31.10
CA ASP A 176 1.73 -14.61 -30.60
C ASP A 176 2.37 -14.34 -29.21
N PHE A 177 1.68 -14.76 -28.14
CA PHE A 177 2.17 -14.61 -26.77
C PHE A 177 3.41 -15.44 -26.49
N SER A 178 3.72 -16.47 -27.30
CA SER A 178 4.93 -17.27 -27.14
C SER A 178 6.23 -16.46 -27.34
N THR A 179 6.13 -15.28 -27.97
CA THR A 179 7.23 -14.32 -28.15
C THR A 179 7.53 -13.50 -26.90
N VAL A 180 6.61 -13.51 -25.92
CA VAL A 180 6.78 -12.80 -24.65
C VAL A 180 7.77 -13.57 -23.75
N GLY A 181 8.60 -12.83 -23.05
CA GLY A 181 9.67 -13.34 -22.20
C GLY A 181 9.19 -13.96 -20.88
N VAL A 182 8.12 -14.77 -20.91
CA VAL A 182 7.67 -15.62 -19.81
C VAL A 182 7.43 -17.03 -20.32
N LYS A 183 7.98 -18.06 -19.64
CA LYS A 183 7.83 -19.46 -20.05
C LYS A 183 7.79 -20.40 -18.85
N ALA A 184 6.91 -21.38 -18.89
CA ALA A 184 7.01 -22.59 -18.09
C ALA A 184 7.91 -23.58 -18.85
N THR A 185 9.05 -23.94 -18.29
CA THR A 185 9.97 -24.90 -18.91
C THR A 185 9.66 -26.34 -18.50
N ASP A 186 9.01 -26.49 -17.37
CA ASP A 186 8.39 -27.69 -16.84
C ASP A 186 7.26 -27.28 -15.86
N ASP A 187 6.56 -28.23 -15.23
CA ASP A 187 5.44 -27.95 -14.33
C ASP A 187 5.83 -27.05 -13.13
N TYR A 188 7.11 -27.00 -12.76
CA TYR A 188 7.58 -26.32 -11.55
C TYR A 188 8.73 -25.34 -11.79
N THR A 189 8.93 -24.92 -13.03
CA THR A 189 9.97 -23.95 -13.37
C THR A 189 9.41 -22.88 -14.29
N VAL A 190 9.33 -21.63 -13.80
CA VAL A 190 8.95 -20.46 -14.60
C VAL A 190 10.17 -19.56 -14.84
N VAL A 191 10.34 -19.10 -16.07
CA VAL A 191 11.46 -18.27 -16.50
C VAL A 191 10.94 -16.95 -17.05
N TYR A 192 11.48 -15.84 -16.54
CA TYR A 192 11.27 -14.50 -17.10
C TYR A 192 12.55 -14.02 -17.79
N THR A 193 12.38 -13.44 -18.97
CA THR A 193 13.45 -12.78 -19.72
C THR A 193 13.11 -11.30 -19.85
N LEU A 194 14.03 -10.44 -19.44
CA LEU A 194 13.87 -8.98 -19.42
C LEU A 194 14.51 -8.32 -20.64
N ASN A 195 14.07 -7.11 -20.97
CA ASN A 195 14.67 -6.25 -22.00
C ASN A 195 15.99 -5.63 -21.53
N HIS A 196 16.11 -5.36 -20.22
CA HIS A 196 17.30 -4.75 -19.59
C HIS A 196 17.43 -5.26 -18.15
N PRO A 197 18.63 -5.23 -17.56
CA PRO A 197 18.82 -5.68 -16.18
C PRO A 197 18.08 -4.77 -15.20
N GLU A 198 17.30 -5.37 -14.30
CA GLU A 198 16.58 -4.67 -13.23
C GLU A 198 16.90 -5.32 -11.88
N SER A 199 17.75 -4.69 -11.08
CA SER A 199 18.11 -5.20 -9.74
C SER A 199 16.92 -5.34 -8.79
N PHE A 200 15.83 -4.61 -9.06
CA PHE A 200 14.58 -4.62 -8.29
C PHE A 200 13.48 -5.52 -8.90
N TRP A 201 13.77 -6.28 -9.96
CA TRP A 201 12.78 -7.13 -10.64
C TRP A 201 12.01 -8.03 -9.67
N ASN A 202 12.70 -8.66 -8.72
CA ASN A 202 12.06 -9.54 -7.74
C ASN A 202 10.95 -8.85 -6.94
N SER A 203 11.04 -7.54 -6.70
CA SER A 203 9.96 -6.82 -6.01
C SER A 203 8.67 -6.74 -6.83
N LYS A 204 8.76 -6.83 -8.18
CA LYS A 204 7.59 -6.85 -9.05
C LYS A 204 6.82 -8.17 -8.97
N THR A 205 7.51 -9.28 -8.64
CA THR A 205 6.88 -10.61 -8.54
C THR A 205 5.95 -10.76 -7.34
N THR A 206 5.90 -9.77 -6.44
CA THR A 206 4.90 -9.68 -5.37
C THR A 206 3.60 -9.00 -5.82
N MET A 207 3.54 -8.51 -7.07
CA MET A 207 2.42 -7.74 -7.59
C MET A 207 1.41 -8.64 -8.30
N GLY A 208 0.11 -8.35 -8.13
CA GLY A 208 -0.98 -9.14 -8.71
C GLY A 208 -0.89 -9.35 -10.24
N VAL A 209 -0.32 -8.39 -10.98
CA VAL A 209 -0.12 -8.50 -12.44
C VAL A 209 0.78 -9.68 -12.86
N LEU A 210 1.61 -10.17 -11.93
CA LEU A 210 2.48 -11.34 -12.12
C LEU A 210 2.03 -12.54 -11.26
N ALA A 211 0.85 -12.48 -10.66
CA ALA A 211 0.31 -13.60 -9.88
C ALA A 211 -0.20 -14.73 -10.79
N PRO A 212 -0.22 -15.98 -10.29
CA PRO A 212 -0.66 -17.12 -11.08
C PRO A 212 -2.18 -17.13 -11.28
N VAL A 213 -2.64 -17.67 -12.41
CA VAL A 213 -4.06 -17.92 -12.71
C VAL A 213 -4.19 -19.29 -13.33
N ASN A 214 -5.07 -20.13 -12.78
CA ASN A 214 -5.34 -21.45 -13.34
C ASN A 214 -6.09 -21.34 -14.68
N GLU A 215 -5.55 -21.93 -15.74
CA GLU A 215 -6.06 -21.80 -17.12
C GLU A 215 -7.44 -22.38 -17.29
N ASP A 216 -7.69 -23.60 -16.77
CA ASP A 216 -8.98 -24.29 -16.89
C ASP A 216 -10.09 -23.53 -16.16
N PHE A 217 -9.77 -23.02 -14.97
CA PHE A 217 -10.70 -22.21 -14.18
C PHE A 217 -11.00 -20.88 -14.87
N LEU A 218 -9.99 -20.18 -15.36
CA LEU A 218 -10.16 -18.93 -16.12
C LEU A 218 -11.07 -19.16 -17.32
N ALA A 219 -10.83 -20.22 -18.09
CA ALA A 219 -11.66 -20.59 -19.25
C ALA A 219 -13.11 -20.91 -18.83
N SER A 220 -13.30 -21.59 -17.70
CA SER A 220 -14.62 -21.96 -17.18
C SER A 220 -15.45 -20.74 -16.74
N LYS A 221 -14.81 -19.70 -16.25
CA LYS A 221 -15.44 -18.45 -15.76
C LYS A 221 -15.63 -17.40 -16.88
N GLY A 222 -14.76 -17.39 -17.86
CA GLY A 222 -14.81 -16.39 -18.94
C GLY A 222 -14.86 -14.96 -18.40
N ASP A 223 -15.88 -14.20 -18.78
CA ASP A 223 -16.06 -12.81 -18.35
C ASP A 223 -16.50 -12.66 -16.87
N ASP A 224 -16.95 -13.75 -16.23
CA ASP A 224 -17.27 -13.74 -14.79
C ASP A 224 -16.03 -13.94 -13.90
N PHE A 225 -14.83 -14.18 -14.46
CA PHE A 225 -13.61 -14.27 -13.69
C PHE A 225 -13.34 -12.95 -12.94
N GLY A 226 -13.15 -13.04 -11.63
CA GLY A 226 -12.90 -11.88 -10.78
C GLY A 226 -14.10 -10.97 -10.53
N LYS A 227 -15.34 -11.42 -10.75
CA LYS A 227 -16.55 -10.66 -10.44
C LYS A 227 -16.58 -10.21 -8.98
N PRO A 228 -16.72 -8.91 -8.69
CA PRO A 228 -16.38 -8.34 -7.38
C PRO A 228 -17.24 -8.82 -6.21
N THR A 229 -18.47 -9.28 -6.49
CA THR A 229 -19.43 -9.74 -5.46
C THR A 229 -19.57 -11.26 -5.39
N ASP A 230 -18.83 -11.99 -6.22
CA ASP A 230 -18.90 -13.45 -6.29
C ASP A 230 -17.60 -14.07 -5.80
N VAL A 231 -17.60 -14.55 -4.56
CA VAL A 231 -16.45 -15.22 -3.95
C VAL A 231 -16.05 -16.52 -4.67
N THR A 232 -16.91 -17.07 -5.54
CA THR A 232 -16.61 -18.25 -6.36
C THR A 232 -16.00 -17.88 -7.72
N SER A 233 -15.79 -16.60 -8.00
CA SER A 233 -15.28 -16.10 -9.28
C SER A 233 -13.76 -16.21 -9.45
N ILE A 234 -13.03 -16.57 -8.39
CA ILE A 234 -11.59 -16.83 -8.39
C ILE A 234 -11.29 -18.13 -7.62
N LEU A 235 -10.12 -18.69 -7.86
CA LEU A 235 -9.54 -19.73 -6.99
C LEU A 235 -8.58 -19.09 -5.98
N TYR A 236 -8.20 -19.85 -4.98
CA TYR A 236 -7.44 -19.46 -3.81
C TYR A 236 -6.20 -20.31 -3.64
N ASN A 237 -5.02 -19.71 -3.48
CA ASN A 237 -3.79 -20.44 -3.15
C ASN A 237 -3.06 -19.83 -1.94
N GLY A 238 -3.61 -18.75 -1.37
CA GLY A 238 -3.05 -18.01 -0.24
C GLY A 238 -3.53 -18.50 1.13
N PRO A 239 -3.11 -17.77 2.19
CA PRO A 239 -3.38 -18.14 3.59
C PRO A 239 -4.85 -18.06 4.02
N TYR A 240 -5.70 -17.35 3.28
CA TYR A 240 -7.12 -17.22 3.59
C TYR A 240 -8.01 -17.55 2.40
N LEU A 241 -9.25 -17.93 2.72
CA LEU A 241 -10.35 -18.12 1.78
C LEU A 241 -11.37 -17.00 1.99
N LEU A 242 -11.82 -16.36 0.93
CA LEU A 242 -12.87 -15.35 0.98
C LEU A 242 -14.23 -16.03 1.12
N LYS A 243 -14.88 -15.85 2.26
CA LYS A 243 -16.16 -16.51 2.59
C LYS A 243 -17.37 -15.63 2.28
N GLY A 244 -17.21 -14.32 2.37
CA GLY A 244 -18.30 -13.38 2.11
C GLY A 244 -17.76 -12.02 1.67
N LEU A 245 -18.48 -11.41 0.73
CA LEU A 245 -18.27 -10.03 0.30
C LEU A 245 -19.62 -9.41 0.01
N THR A 246 -20.07 -8.55 0.93
CA THR A 246 -21.32 -7.80 0.77
C THR A 246 -20.99 -6.32 0.61
N SER A 247 -21.34 -5.78 -0.56
CA SER A 247 -21.05 -4.38 -0.91
C SER A 247 -21.49 -3.41 0.17
N LYS A 248 -20.60 -2.49 0.56
CA LYS A 248 -20.81 -1.48 1.61
C LYS A 248 -21.33 -2.06 2.93
N SER A 249 -20.92 -3.27 3.27
CA SER A 249 -21.33 -3.96 4.49
C SER A 249 -20.18 -4.73 5.12
N SER A 250 -19.76 -5.86 4.53
CA SER A 250 -18.77 -6.74 5.15
C SER A 250 -17.89 -7.47 4.14
N ILE A 251 -16.66 -7.77 4.57
CA ILE A 251 -15.74 -8.71 3.91
C ILE A 251 -15.30 -9.71 4.97
N GLU A 252 -15.46 -11.00 4.69
CA GLU A 252 -15.16 -12.08 5.62
C GLU A 252 -14.21 -13.09 4.98
N MET A 253 -13.11 -13.38 5.67
CA MET A 253 -12.14 -14.38 5.24
C MET A 253 -11.87 -15.33 6.40
N THR A 254 -11.62 -16.58 6.08
CA THR A 254 -11.25 -17.61 7.05
C THR A 254 -9.93 -18.26 6.66
N LYS A 255 -9.14 -18.66 7.65
CA LYS A 255 -7.86 -19.34 7.43
C LYS A 255 -8.03 -20.57 6.54
N ASN A 256 -7.20 -20.63 5.49
CA ASN A 256 -7.10 -21.82 4.67
C ASN A 256 -6.37 -22.93 5.45
N GLN A 257 -7.12 -23.93 5.90
CA GLN A 257 -6.58 -25.03 6.70
C GLN A 257 -5.64 -25.96 5.90
N ASN A 258 -5.67 -25.84 4.57
CA ASN A 258 -4.84 -26.59 3.64
C ASN A 258 -3.67 -25.79 3.08
N TYR A 259 -3.51 -24.52 3.52
CA TYR A 259 -2.41 -23.66 3.10
C TYR A 259 -1.05 -24.30 3.41
N TRP A 260 -0.12 -24.19 2.48
CA TRP A 260 1.20 -24.85 2.60
C TRP A 260 2.00 -24.36 3.82
N ASP A 261 1.89 -23.07 4.18
CA ASP A 261 2.56 -22.48 5.34
C ASP A 261 1.59 -22.13 6.49
N LYS A 262 0.54 -22.93 6.67
CA LYS A 262 -0.52 -22.68 7.67
C LYS A 262 -0.04 -22.55 9.11
N GLN A 263 1.14 -23.08 9.43
CA GLN A 263 1.73 -22.98 10.77
C GLN A 263 2.14 -21.56 11.12
N ASN A 264 2.40 -20.69 10.13
CA ASN A 264 2.76 -19.30 10.27
C ASN A 264 1.56 -18.35 10.14
N VAL A 265 0.33 -18.89 9.98
CA VAL A 265 -0.91 -18.12 9.97
C VAL A 265 -1.55 -18.17 11.35
N PHE A 266 -1.54 -17.07 12.09
CA PHE A 266 -1.96 -17.01 13.51
C PHE A 266 -3.36 -16.44 13.73
N ILE A 267 -3.97 -15.85 12.70
CA ILE A 267 -5.32 -15.30 12.72
C ILE A 267 -6.23 -16.33 12.02
N ASP A 268 -7.31 -16.71 12.69
CA ASP A 268 -8.23 -17.70 12.12
C ASP A 268 -9.27 -17.05 11.21
N ASP A 269 -9.77 -15.86 11.59
CA ASP A 269 -10.78 -15.12 10.83
C ASP A 269 -10.40 -13.66 10.66
N ILE A 270 -10.69 -13.09 9.48
CA ILE A 270 -10.59 -11.67 9.18
C ILE A 270 -12.02 -11.17 8.89
N LYS A 271 -12.48 -10.16 9.65
CA LYS A 271 -13.79 -9.54 9.49
C LYS A 271 -13.64 -8.05 9.31
N LEU A 272 -13.95 -7.56 8.11
CA LEU A 272 -13.91 -6.13 7.81
C LEU A 272 -15.32 -5.59 7.67
N SER A 273 -15.64 -4.51 8.38
CA SER A 273 -16.91 -3.80 8.30
C SER A 273 -16.75 -2.54 7.45
N PHE A 274 -17.79 -2.18 6.70
CA PHE A 274 -17.74 -0.96 5.90
C PHE A 274 -17.73 0.29 6.78
N PHE A 275 -16.85 1.22 6.44
CA PHE A 275 -16.71 2.52 7.09
C PHE A 275 -16.75 3.63 6.03
N ASP A 276 -17.78 4.45 6.04
CA ASP A 276 -18.02 5.50 5.06
C ASP A 276 -17.17 6.78 5.27
N GLY A 277 -16.40 6.83 6.36
CA GLY A 277 -15.54 7.97 6.69
C GLY A 277 -16.26 9.15 7.37
N GLN A 278 -17.58 9.10 7.59
CA GLN A 278 -18.34 10.22 8.14
C GLN A 278 -18.11 10.43 9.64
N ASP A 279 -18.03 9.35 10.42
CA ASP A 279 -17.77 9.41 11.87
C ASP A 279 -16.38 8.84 12.20
N ALA A 280 -15.35 9.67 12.10
CA ALA A 280 -13.98 9.30 12.48
C ALA A 280 -13.83 8.89 13.96
N ASP A 281 -14.73 9.39 14.85
CA ASP A 281 -14.76 9.03 16.27
C ASP A 281 -15.21 7.57 16.50
N SER A 282 -15.95 6.97 15.57
CA SER A 282 -16.41 5.58 15.68
C SER A 282 -15.25 4.58 15.75
N LEU A 283 -14.16 4.85 15.03
CA LEU A 283 -12.97 3.99 15.06
C LEU A 283 -12.29 4.02 16.43
N GLY A 284 -12.15 5.23 17.00
CA GLY A 284 -11.61 5.40 18.36
C GLY A 284 -12.48 4.76 19.43
N ARG A 285 -13.81 4.87 19.31
CA ARG A 285 -14.76 4.17 20.20
C ARG A 285 -14.64 2.66 20.07
N GLY A 286 -14.63 2.14 18.85
CA GLY A 286 -14.49 0.70 18.61
C GLY A 286 -13.19 0.12 19.17
N PHE A 287 -12.09 0.89 19.13
CA PHE A 287 -10.84 0.52 19.81
C PHE A 287 -11.00 0.54 21.34
N ASP A 288 -11.61 1.58 21.89
CA ASP A 288 -11.83 1.75 23.32
C ASP A 288 -12.72 0.65 23.92
N GLU A 289 -13.65 0.13 23.14
CA GLU A 289 -14.57 -0.97 23.46
C GLU A 289 -13.98 -2.36 23.15
N GLY A 290 -12.80 -2.43 22.54
CA GLY A 290 -12.13 -3.68 22.20
C GLY A 290 -12.65 -4.36 20.92
N HIS A 291 -13.44 -3.67 20.10
CA HIS A 291 -13.91 -4.19 18.82
C HIS A 291 -12.82 -4.20 17.75
N TYR A 292 -11.87 -3.25 17.81
CA TYR A 292 -10.75 -3.13 16.88
C TYR A 292 -9.41 -3.24 17.63
N PRO A 293 -8.39 -3.90 17.03
CA PRO A 293 -7.06 -4.03 17.64
C PRO A 293 -6.25 -2.74 17.55
N ALA A 294 -6.64 -1.79 16.70
CA ALA A 294 -6.01 -0.49 16.52
C ALA A 294 -7.03 0.51 15.99
N ALA A 295 -6.75 1.80 16.18
CA ALA A 295 -7.53 2.87 15.56
C ALA A 295 -6.62 4.06 15.22
N PRO A 296 -6.88 4.80 14.12
CA PRO A 296 -6.22 6.06 13.88
C PRO A 296 -6.71 7.10 14.90
N LEU A 297 -5.79 7.91 15.40
CA LEU A 297 -6.11 9.01 16.29
C LEU A 297 -6.07 10.33 15.49
N PHE A 298 -7.24 10.88 15.19
CA PHE A 298 -7.37 12.11 14.43
C PHE A 298 -7.53 13.32 15.35
N LYS A 299 -6.72 14.37 15.16
CA LYS A 299 -6.76 15.58 15.98
C LYS A 299 -8.10 16.33 15.93
N ASN A 300 -8.83 16.21 14.85
CA ASN A 300 -10.16 16.81 14.68
C ASN A 300 -11.31 15.95 15.20
N SER A 301 -11.00 14.81 15.83
CA SER A 301 -11.98 13.96 16.51
C SER A 301 -12.34 14.56 17.86
N ALA A 302 -13.62 14.53 18.23
CA ALA A 302 -14.09 15.01 19.53
C ALA A 302 -13.48 14.23 20.71
N ASN A 303 -13.09 12.98 20.47
CA ASN A 303 -12.46 12.11 21.46
C ASN A 303 -10.94 12.18 21.51
N TYR A 304 -10.29 13.04 20.68
CA TYR A 304 -8.84 13.06 20.53
C TYR A 304 -8.08 13.19 21.86
N GLU A 305 -8.35 14.24 22.62
CA GLU A 305 -7.63 14.52 23.87
C GLU A 305 -7.88 13.41 24.92
N ARG A 306 -9.11 12.91 25.02
CA ARG A 306 -9.45 11.82 25.93
C ARG A 306 -8.71 10.53 25.59
N LEU A 307 -8.71 10.13 24.31
CA LEU A 307 -8.03 8.91 23.86
C LEU A 307 -6.51 9.06 23.90
N LYS A 308 -5.99 10.26 23.57
CA LYS A 308 -4.56 10.57 23.66
C LYS A 308 -4.04 10.41 25.09
N GLU A 309 -4.74 10.95 26.08
CA GLU A 309 -4.34 10.81 27.47
C GLU A 309 -4.52 9.37 27.99
N LYS A 310 -5.64 8.72 27.67
CA LYS A 310 -5.92 7.35 28.11
C LYS A 310 -4.89 6.33 27.58
N TYR A 311 -4.45 6.50 26.33
CA TYR A 311 -3.61 5.54 25.59
C TYR A 311 -2.22 6.06 25.27
N LYS A 312 -1.74 7.10 25.96
CA LYS A 312 -0.45 7.76 25.66
C LYS A 312 0.74 6.81 25.44
N ASP A 313 0.80 5.72 26.22
CA ASP A 313 1.87 4.72 26.13
C ASP A 313 1.69 3.73 24.97
N ASN A 314 0.54 3.75 24.30
CA ASN A 314 0.19 2.89 23.16
C ASN A 314 0.13 3.65 21.83
N ILE A 315 0.37 4.98 21.85
CA ILE A 315 0.38 5.77 20.62
C ILE A 315 1.64 5.47 19.83
N VAL A 316 1.45 5.03 18.59
CA VAL A 316 2.54 4.77 17.66
C VAL A 316 2.44 5.75 16.50
N TYR A 317 3.49 6.53 16.30
CA TYR A 317 3.61 7.36 15.11
C TYR A 317 4.11 6.51 13.95
N GLY A 318 3.31 6.44 12.89
CA GLY A 318 3.70 5.71 11.69
C GLY A 318 4.99 6.26 11.09
N GLN A 319 5.84 5.36 10.62
CA GLN A 319 7.04 5.74 9.87
C GLN A 319 6.67 6.43 8.56
N GLN A 320 7.57 7.26 8.03
CA GLN A 320 7.40 7.78 6.69
C GLN A 320 7.45 6.61 5.68
N ARG A 321 6.45 6.60 4.81
CA ARG A 321 6.34 5.58 3.74
C ARG A 321 7.21 5.97 2.55
N GLY A 322 7.54 5.00 1.69
CA GLY A 322 8.19 5.27 0.41
C GLY A 322 7.36 6.16 -0.52
N GLY A 323 6.02 6.08 -0.43
CA GLY A 323 5.12 6.93 -1.19
C GLY A 323 5.06 8.38 -0.69
N VAL A 324 4.77 9.30 -1.60
CA VAL A 324 4.61 10.74 -1.34
C VAL A 324 3.28 11.23 -1.90
N PHE A 325 2.61 12.10 -1.14
CA PHE A 325 1.48 12.89 -1.65
C PHE A 325 2.00 14.25 -2.10
N TYR A 326 1.58 14.68 -3.27
CA TYR A 326 2.07 15.93 -3.87
C TYR A 326 0.94 16.66 -4.59
N ILE A 327 1.14 17.96 -4.82
CA ILE A 327 0.31 18.77 -5.67
C ILE A 327 1.00 18.89 -7.02
N SER A 328 0.31 18.51 -8.09
CA SER A 328 0.78 18.69 -9.44
C SER A 328 0.04 19.86 -10.13
N THR A 329 0.74 20.54 -11.04
CA THR A 329 0.13 21.52 -11.92
C THR A 329 -0.23 20.89 -13.25
N ASN A 330 -1.51 20.99 -13.66
CA ASN A 330 -1.93 20.54 -14.98
C ASN A 330 -1.59 21.63 -16.02
N ILE A 331 -0.47 21.47 -16.69
CA ILE A 331 0.03 22.41 -17.70
C ILE A 331 -0.62 22.27 -19.07
N ASP A 332 -1.38 21.22 -19.29
CA ASP A 332 -2.12 20.97 -20.54
C ASP A 332 -3.59 20.60 -20.28
N ARG A 333 -4.24 21.39 -19.46
CA ARG A 333 -5.64 21.18 -19.09
C ARG A 333 -6.56 21.35 -20.30
N VAL A 334 -7.34 20.32 -20.60
CA VAL A 334 -8.33 20.30 -21.70
C VAL A 334 -9.76 20.27 -21.18
N ASN A 335 -9.99 19.77 -19.97
CA ASN A 335 -11.30 19.70 -19.34
C ASN A 335 -11.45 20.75 -18.23
N TYR A 336 -12.47 21.58 -18.33
CA TYR A 336 -12.76 22.68 -17.40
C TYR A 336 -14.04 22.47 -16.58
N ASN A 337 -14.46 21.22 -16.39
CA ASN A 337 -15.46 20.91 -15.37
C ASN A 337 -14.89 21.31 -14.00
N HIS A 338 -15.75 21.72 -13.08
CA HIS A 338 -15.32 22.16 -11.75
C HIS A 338 -14.30 23.32 -11.76
N THR A 339 -14.61 24.38 -12.52
CA THR A 339 -13.80 25.62 -12.53
C THR A 339 -14.69 26.81 -12.30
N ALA A 340 -14.14 27.86 -11.67
CA ALA A 340 -14.76 29.18 -11.59
C ALA A 340 -14.43 30.07 -12.80
N LYS A 341 -13.53 29.63 -13.70
CA LYS A 341 -13.17 30.38 -14.90
C LYS A 341 -14.33 30.43 -15.89
N THR A 342 -14.70 31.63 -16.32
CA THR A 342 -15.87 31.84 -17.18
C THR A 342 -15.51 32.16 -18.63
N SER A 343 -14.27 32.59 -18.89
CA SER A 343 -13.82 33.01 -20.23
C SER A 343 -12.63 32.20 -20.73
N ASP A 344 -12.47 32.14 -22.05
CA ASP A 344 -11.31 31.52 -22.67
C ASP A 344 -10.01 32.34 -22.44
N ALA A 345 -10.15 33.65 -22.23
CA ALA A 345 -9.03 34.49 -21.85
C ALA A 345 -8.44 34.12 -20.48
N GLU A 346 -9.29 33.85 -19.47
CA GLU A 346 -8.85 33.35 -18.15
C GLU A 346 -8.21 31.96 -18.24
N LYS A 347 -8.79 31.04 -19.01
CA LYS A 347 -8.22 29.71 -19.24
C LYS A 347 -6.84 29.80 -19.89
N THR A 348 -6.71 30.62 -20.93
CA THR A 348 -5.45 30.85 -21.65
C THR A 348 -4.42 31.49 -20.76
N SER A 349 -4.79 32.53 -20.00
CA SER A 349 -3.90 33.22 -19.07
C SER A 349 -3.37 32.27 -17.98
N THR A 350 -4.24 31.42 -17.41
CA THR A 350 -3.83 30.39 -16.44
C THR A 350 -2.88 29.36 -17.07
N LYS A 351 -3.16 28.87 -18.28
CA LYS A 351 -2.28 27.91 -18.97
C LYS A 351 -0.90 28.52 -19.21
N LYS A 352 -0.82 29.74 -19.72
CA LYS A 352 0.45 30.46 -19.92
C LYS A 352 1.22 30.67 -18.61
N ALA A 353 0.53 31.04 -17.54
CA ALA A 353 1.14 31.19 -16.22
C ALA A 353 1.72 29.89 -15.72
N LEU A 354 0.97 28.78 -15.79
CA LEU A 354 1.45 27.46 -15.37
C LEU A 354 2.58 26.90 -16.23
N LEU A 355 2.71 27.31 -17.49
CA LEU A 355 3.85 26.98 -18.35
C LEU A 355 5.11 27.82 -18.02
N ASN A 356 4.96 28.97 -17.35
CA ASN A 356 6.07 29.81 -16.94
C ASN A 356 6.81 29.21 -15.75
N LYS A 357 8.12 29.01 -15.85
CA LYS A 357 8.96 28.40 -14.80
C LYS A 357 8.95 29.22 -13.51
N ASP A 358 9.13 30.56 -13.61
CA ASP A 358 9.20 31.43 -12.42
C ASP A 358 7.86 31.46 -11.69
N PHE A 359 6.73 31.40 -12.42
CA PHE A 359 5.41 31.32 -11.81
C PHE A 359 5.24 30.02 -11.00
N ARG A 360 5.65 28.87 -11.54
CA ARG A 360 5.60 27.59 -10.80
C ARG A 360 6.54 27.59 -9.60
N GLN A 361 7.72 28.21 -9.71
CA GLN A 361 8.64 28.37 -8.58
C GLN A 361 8.05 29.30 -7.51
N ALA A 362 7.39 30.39 -7.91
CA ALA A 362 6.67 31.27 -6.99
C ALA A 362 5.63 30.49 -6.19
N LEU A 363 4.80 29.67 -6.85
CA LEU A 363 3.81 28.81 -6.18
C LEU A 363 4.48 27.83 -5.20
N ALA A 364 5.58 27.19 -5.60
CA ALA A 364 6.29 26.24 -4.76
C ALA A 364 6.85 26.87 -3.48
N PHE A 365 7.33 28.13 -3.55
CA PHE A 365 7.82 28.86 -2.39
C PHE A 365 6.71 29.55 -1.58
N ALA A 366 5.56 29.85 -2.19
CA ALA A 366 4.42 30.46 -1.50
C ALA A 366 3.66 29.49 -0.60
N VAL A 367 3.55 28.21 -1.00
CA VAL A 367 2.75 27.23 -0.28
C VAL A 367 3.37 26.87 1.07
N ASP A 368 2.71 27.26 2.17
CA ASP A 368 3.03 26.77 3.52
C ASP A 368 2.49 25.34 3.69
N ARG A 369 3.34 24.37 3.35
CA ARG A 369 3.00 22.95 3.46
C ARG A 369 2.84 22.50 4.91
N LYS A 370 3.60 23.11 5.84
CA LYS A 370 3.51 22.82 7.26
C LYS A 370 2.14 23.22 7.81
N ALA A 371 1.70 24.45 7.54
CA ALA A 371 0.37 24.90 7.95
C ALA A 371 -0.73 24.03 7.33
N GLY A 372 -0.63 23.72 6.03
CA GLY A 372 -1.60 22.90 5.32
C GLY A 372 -1.70 21.48 5.86
N ILE A 373 -0.58 20.77 6.04
CA ILE A 373 -0.57 19.38 6.54
C ILE A 373 -1.04 19.31 8.01
N SER A 374 -0.80 20.36 8.79
CA SER A 374 -1.29 20.44 10.17
C SER A 374 -2.81 20.49 10.28
N GLN A 375 -3.52 20.93 9.22
CA GLN A 375 -4.99 20.87 9.17
C GLN A 375 -5.52 19.44 9.16
N VAL A 376 -4.73 18.49 8.70
CA VAL A 376 -5.09 17.07 8.61
C VAL A 376 -4.58 16.28 9.82
N PHE A 377 -3.29 16.43 10.15
CA PHE A 377 -2.61 15.59 11.14
C PHE A 377 -2.26 16.31 12.44
N GLY A 378 -2.53 17.63 12.54
CA GLY A 378 -2.11 18.47 13.66
C GLY A 378 -0.63 18.85 13.63
N ASP A 379 -0.26 19.80 14.50
CA ASP A 379 1.06 20.44 14.48
C ASP A 379 2.21 19.52 14.95
N GLU A 380 1.88 18.48 15.70
CA GLU A 380 2.86 17.50 16.19
C GLU A 380 3.24 16.48 15.12
N VAL A 381 2.25 15.98 14.37
CA VAL A 381 2.42 14.87 13.42
C VAL A 381 2.61 15.36 11.99
N GLY A 382 1.89 16.44 11.62
CA GLY A 382 1.88 16.97 10.26
C GLY A 382 3.30 17.23 9.71
N PRO A 383 4.15 18.00 10.41
CA PRO A 383 5.50 18.30 9.93
C PRO A 383 6.36 17.06 9.69
N ARG A 384 6.16 15.98 10.47
CA ARG A 384 6.90 14.71 10.32
C ARG A 384 6.59 13.99 9.01
N LYS A 385 5.51 14.38 8.31
CA LYS A 385 5.07 13.79 7.04
C LYS A 385 5.56 14.55 5.81
N LEU A 386 6.24 15.68 6.01
CA LEU A 386 6.71 16.52 4.91
C LEU A 386 7.94 15.90 4.24
N ARG A 387 7.95 15.97 2.92
CA ARG A 387 9.06 15.55 2.06
C ARG A 387 9.14 16.49 0.86
N THR A 388 10.35 16.81 0.44
CA THR A 388 10.61 17.72 -0.68
C THR A 388 10.95 16.97 -1.97
N SER A 389 11.31 15.70 -1.90
CA SER A 389 11.64 14.85 -3.04
C SER A 389 10.62 13.71 -3.21
N PHE A 390 10.44 13.20 -4.44
CA PHE A 390 9.58 12.03 -4.69
C PHE A 390 10.19 10.76 -4.09
N THR A 391 11.47 10.53 -4.31
CA THR A 391 12.20 9.42 -3.69
C THR A 391 12.63 9.86 -2.29
N PRO A 392 12.40 9.04 -1.24
CA PRO A 392 12.92 9.33 0.09
C PRO A 392 14.43 9.55 0.03
N PRO A 393 14.98 10.59 0.67
CA PRO A 393 16.38 11.01 0.50
C PRO A 393 17.39 9.95 0.93
N THR A 394 17.00 9.03 1.83
CA THR A 394 17.85 7.95 2.35
C THR A 394 17.53 6.58 1.77
N PHE A 395 16.58 6.47 0.83
CA PHE A 395 16.07 5.18 0.33
C PHE A 395 17.06 4.50 -0.61
N VAL A 396 17.82 5.28 -1.40
CA VAL A 396 18.81 4.77 -2.35
C VAL A 396 20.19 5.30 -1.99
N GLN A 397 21.19 4.44 -2.07
CA GLN A 397 22.60 4.79 -1.92
C GLN A 397 23.26 4.91 -3.30
N VAL A 398 24.11 5.92 -3.47
CA VAL A 398 24.92 6.17 -4.65
C VAL A 398 26.38 6.27 -4.21
N GLY A 399 27.10 5.17 -4.21
CA GLY A 399 28.41 5.07 -3.55
C GLY A 399 28.26 5.29 -2.04
N ASP A 400 29.04 6.21 -1.48
CA ASP A 400 28.99 6.57 -0.06
C ASP A 400 27.97 7.65 0.28
N GLN A 401 27.22 8.15 -0.71
CA GLN A 401 26.23 9.21 -0.55
C GLN A 401 24.80 8.69 -0.65
N THR A 402 23.87 9.35 0.06
CA THR A 402 22.44 9.10 -0.13
C THR A 402 21.94 9.77 -1.42
N PHE A 403 20.84 9.27 -1.97
CA PHE A 403 20.16 9.90 -3.10
C PHE A 403 19.85 11.39 -2.83
N GLY A 404 19.43 11.73 -1.62
CA GLY A 404 19.16 13.11 -1.21
C GLY A 404 20.40 14.00 -1.31
N GLN A 405 21.55 13.53 -0.86
CA GLN A 405 22.82 14.28 -0.94
C GLN A 405 23.26 14.51 -2.38
N VAL A 406 23.18 13.48 -3.23
CA VAL A 406 23.51 13.62 -4.66
C VAL A 406 22.56 14.60 -5.34
N THR A 407 21.25 14.43 -5.13
CA THR A 407 20.22 15.31 -5.71
C THR A 407 20.39 16.78 -5.24
N LYS A 408 20.70 16.99 -3.96
CA LYS A 408 20.95 18.34 -3.42
C LYS A 408 22.16 19.00 -4.09
N THR A 409 23.23 18.23 -4.27
CA THR A 409 24.43 18.71 -4.97
C THR A 409 24.10 19.16 -6.40
N GLU A 410 23.28 18.42 -7.11
CA GLU A 410 22.87 18.79 -8.47
C GLU A 410 21.92 19.99 -8.50
N LEU A 411 20.99 20.08 -7.56
CA LEU A 411 20.10 21.25 -7.42
C LEU A 411 20.90 22.54 -7.19
N ASP A 412 21.92 22.50 -6.34
CA ASP A 412 22.76 23.68 -6.04
C ASP A 412 23.54 24.18 -7.26
N LYS A 413 23.87 23.28 -8.20
CA LYS A 413 24.51 23.66 -9.47
C LYS A 413 23.53 24.29 -10.45
N LEU A 414 22.23 23.93 -10.38
CA LEU A 414 21.24 24.43 -11.32
C LEU A 414 20.88 25.90 -11.08
N ASP A 415 20.70 26.32 -9.84
CA ASP A 415 20.33 27.67 -9.49
C ASP A 415 20.59 27.95 -8.00
N ASN A 416 21.15 29.14 -7.69
CA ASN A 416 21.39 29.56 -6.31
C ASN A 416 20.13 29.59 -5.44
N ILE A 417 18.94 29.63 -6.05
CA ILE A 417 17.65 29.64 -5.33
C ILE A 417 17.44 28.37 -4.48
N TRP A 418 18.15 27.30 -4.81
CA TRP A 418 18.03 26.01 -4.14
C TRP A 418 19.01 25.80 -2.98
N LYS A 419 19.99 26.71 -2.77
CA LYS A 419 21.07 26.50 -1.78
C LYS A 419 20.61 26.27 -0.35
N ASP A 420 19.53 26.91 0.07
CA ASP A 420 18.96 26.80 1.42
C ASP A 420 17.77 25.81 1.51
N VAL A 421 17.50 25.10 0.42
CA VAL A 421 16.46 24.04 0.42
C VAL A 421 17.07 22.74 0.89
N SER A 422 16.59 22.20 2.01
CA SER A 422 16.88 20.83 2.46
C SER A 422 15.99 19.82 1.74
N LEU A 423 16.55 18.68 1.38
CA LEU A 423 15.80 17.52 0.91
C LEU A 423 15.53 16.48 2.01
N ASP A 424 15.97 16.74 3.24
CA ASP A 424 15.71 15.85 4.37
C ASP A 424 14.21 15.76 4.67
N ASP A 425 13.80 14.60 5.16
CA ASP A 425 12.42 14.37 5.58
C ASP A 425 12.04 15.23 6.80
N ALA A 426 10.76 15.40 7.00
CA ALA A 426 10.16 16.13 8.12
C ALA A 426 10.50 17.64 8.17
N GLN A 427 10.79 18.26 7.03
CA GLN A 427 11.09 19.68 6.92
C GLN A 427 10.28 20.36 5.81
N ASP A 428 9.94 21.63 6.03
CA ASP A 428 9.42 22.54 5.01
C ASP A 428 10.42 23.65 4.70
N SER A 429 11.46 23.32 3.97
CA SER A 429 12.47 24.27 3.55
C SER A 429 12.15 24.95 2.21
N LEU A 430 11.04 24.58 1.56
CA LEU A 430 10.57 25.27 0.35
C LEU A 430 9.81 26.55 0.68
N HIS A 431 8.99 26.57 1.70
CA HIS A 431 8.21 27.76 2.04
C HIS A 431 9.12 28.96 2.33
N ASN A 432 9.06 29.98 1.49
CA ASN A 432 9.85 31.19 1.59
C ASN A 432 9.15 32.35 0.83
N VAL A 433 8.50 33.22 1.59
CA VAL A 433 7.68 34.31 1.06
C VAL A 433 8.48 35.30 0.19
N ASP A 434 9.74 35.63 0.58
CA ASP A 434 10.56 36.55 -0.18
C ASP A 434 10.94 35.99 -1.56
N LYS A 435 11.31 34.71 -1.61
CA LYS A 435 11.57 33.99 -2.87
C LYS A 435 10.31 33.90 -3.72
N ALA A 436 9.16 33.59 -3.08
CA ALA A 436 7.87 33.52 -3.77
C ALA A 436 7.55 34.86 -4.45
N LYS A 437 7.64 35.98 -3.73
CA LYS A 437 7.39 37.32 -4.26
C LYS A 437 8.38 37.71 -5.38
N ALA A 438 9.67 37.45 -5.18
CA ALA A 438 10.69 37.75 -6.21
C ALA A 438 10.43 36.97 -7.51
N LYS A 439 10.09 35.67 -7.40
CA LYS A 439 9.76 34.83 -8.56
C LYS A 439 8.45 35.21 -9.20
N PHE A 440 7.45 35.60 -8.42
CA PHE A 440 6.17 36.07 -8.95
C PHE A 440 6.34 37.37 -9.76
N GLU A 441 7.09 38.35 -9.26
CA GLU A 441 7.34 39.60 -10.00
C GLU A 441 8.13 39.37 -11.30
N ALA A 442 9.10 38.46 -11.29
CA ALA A 442 9.81 38.07 -12.52
C ALA A 442 8.86 37.42 -13.53
N ALA A 443 8.01 36.46 -13.07
CA ALA A 443 7.00 35.83 -13.90
C ALA A 443 5.98 36.82 -14.44
N LYS A 444 5.45 37.73 -13.59
CA LYS A 444 4.45 38.74 -13.95
C LYS A 444 4.92 39.62 -15.09
N LYS A 445 6.17 40.13 -15.01
CA LYS A 445 6.76 40.95 -16.05
C LYS A 445 6.77 40.24 -17.41
N THR A 446 7.20 38.98 -17.45
CA THR A 446 7.25 38.20 -18.69
C THR A 446 5.84 37.86 -19.20
N LEU A 447 4.95 37.44 -18.31
CA LEU A 447 3.58 37.07 -18.67
C LEU A 447 2.74 38.24 -19.17
N GLN A 448 2.92 39.45 -18.58
CA GLN A 448 2.27 40.66 -19.07
C GLN A 448 2.73 41.02 -20.47
N ALA A 449 4.03 40.89 -20.78
CA ALA A 449 4.56 41.11 -22.12
C ALA A 449 3.98 40.10 -23.14
N ASP A 450 3.63 38.89 -22.69
CA ASP A 450 2.97 37.83 -23.49
C ASP A 450 1.43 37.99 -23.56
N GLY A 451 0.88 39.09 -23.06
CA GLY A 451 -0.53 39.42 -23.09
C GLY A 451 -1.39 38.63 -22.09
N VAL A 452 -0.77 38.11 -21.01
CA VAL A 452 -1.51 37.39 -19.95
C VAL A 452 -2.24 38.41 -19.07
N GLN A 453 -3.50 38.13 -18.81
CA GLN A 453 -4.35 38.92 -17.93
C GLN A 453 -4.19 38.50 -16.46
N PHE A 454 -4.14 39.42 -15.55
CA PHE A 454 -4.11 39.23 -14.10
C PHE A 454 -5.40 39.74 -13.46
N PRO A 455 -5.86 39.17 -12.35
CA PRO A 455 -5.24 38.08 -11.58
C PRO A 455 -5.31 36.71 -12.28
N ILE A 456 -4.35 35.82 -11.93
CA ILE A 456 -4.40 34.42 -12.39
C ILE A 456 -5.29 33.63 -11.44
N HIS A 457 -6.33 32.98 -12.00
CA HIS A 457 -7.25 32.15 -11.24
C HIS A 457 -6.80 30.68 -11.27
N LEU A 458 -6.41 30.14 -10.13
CA LEU A 458 -6.06 28.72 -9.97
C LEU A 458 -7.25 27.94 -9.39
N ASP A 459 -7.42 26.70 -9.82
CA ASP A 459 -8.38 25.76 -9.24
C ASP A 459 -7.62 24.69 -8.45
N ILE A 460 -8.02 24.45 -7.20
CA ILE A 460 -7.52 23.36 -6.36
C ILE A 460 -8.69 22.39 -6.15
N PRO A 461 -8.83 21.33 -6.98
CA PRO A 461 -9.92 20.38 -6.85
C PRO A 461 -9.71 19.49 -5.63
N VAL A 462 -10.73 19.40 -4.78
CA VAL A 462 -10.76 18.52 -3.60
C VAL A 462 -12.11 17.83 -3.50
N SER A 463 -12.14 16.65 -2.89
CA SER A 463 -13.39 15.94 -2.63
C SER A 463 -14.16 16.65 -1.51
N SER A 464 -15.44 16.97 -1.76
CA SER A 464 -16.35 17.55 -0.74
C SER A 464 -16.62 16.58 0.43
N THR A 465 -16.40 15.29 0.23
CA THR A 465 -16.54 14.25 1.27
C THR A 465 -15.31 14.12 2.18
N ARG A 466 -14.28 14.95 1.95
CA ARG A 466 -13.04 14.98 2.74
C ARG A 466 -12.81 16.37 3.33
N PRO A 467 -13.51 16.72 4.44
CA PRO A 467 -13.42 18.05 5.07
C PRO A 467 -12.00 18.43 5.50
N ASP A 468 -11.17 17.45 5.84
CA ASP A 468 -9.76 17.60 6.15
C ASP A 468 -8.97 18.17 4.95
N TYR A 469 -9.18 17.61 3.74
CA TYR A 469 -8.54 18.11 2.53
C TYR A 469 -9.10 19.46 2.08
N VAL A 470 -10.37 19.73 2.33
CA VAL A 470 -10.95 21.07 2.08
C VAL A 470 -10.23 22.12 2.93
N ARG A 471 -10.03 21.86 4.23
CA ARG A 471 -9.28 22.79 5.11
C ARG A 471 -7.82 22.93 4.69
N GLN A 472 -7.18 21.84 4.28
CA GLN A 472 -5.82 21.87 3.75
C GLN A 472 -5.72 22.76 2.50
N ALA A 473 -6.64 22.60 1.55
CA ALA A 473 -6.68 23.43 0.34
C ALA A 473 -6.94 24.91 0.65
N GLN A 474 -7.80 25.20 1.62
CA GLN A 474 -8.03 26.58 2.10
C GLN A 474 -6.77 27.19 2.71
N SER A 475 -5.99 26.42 3.48
CA SER A 475 -4.70 26.87 4.01
C SER A 475 -3.70 27.16 2.89
N TYR A 476 -3.62 26.31 1.86
CA TYR A 476 -2.78 26.57 0.68
C TYR A 476 -3.23 27.79 -0.12
N LYS A 477 -4.55 27.95 -0.30
CA LYS A 477 -5.10 29.16 -0.93
C LYS A 477 -4.64 30.42 -0.19
N GLN A 478 -4.79 30.45 1.13
CA GLN A 478 -4.40 31.59 1.96
C GLN A 478 -2.90 31.93 1.76
N SER A 479 -2.01 30.94 1.87
CA SER A 479 -0.57 31.18 1.73
C SER A 479 -0.13 31.60 0.31
N ILE A 480 -0.89 31.22 -0.73
CA ILE A 480 -0.62 31.62 -2.12
C ILE A 480 -1.12 33.05 -2.39
N GLU A 481 -2.23 33.46 -1.77
CA GLU A 481 -2.82 34.80 -1.97
C GLU A 481 -2.12 35.91 -1.15
N GLU A 482 -1.36 35.57 -0.12
CA GLU A 482 -0.56 36.45 0.72
C GLU A 482 0.69 37.00 0.01
#